data_6d88f3ce67e4e69c4c845939e8c729a4
#
_entry.id   6d88f3ce67e4e69c4c845939e8c729a4
#
_cell.length_a   1.000
_cell.length_b   1.000
_cell.length_c   1.000
_cell.angle_alpha   90.00
_cell.angle_beta   90.00
_cell.angle_gamma   90.00
#
_symmetry.space_group_name_H-M   'P 1'
#
loop_
_entity.id
_entity.type
_entity.pdbx_description
1 polymer ?
#
loop_
_entity_poly.entity_id
_entity_poly.type
_entity_poly.pdbx_seq_one_letter_code
_entity_poly.pdbx_strand_id
1 'polypeptide(L)'
;MNKNNNKMDLLGNAPVPQALMALGIPIMIGMLINALYNLVDAYFIGGLGESQMGAISIAFPLGQVVVGLGLMFGNGAASYLSRLLGRGDREAASKVASTALYSSVCIGAVIIIGTAIFLKPILTMLGATDTIMPYALSYGRIYVISCIFNVFNVTMNNIVASEGAAKTTMCALLLGAVLNIGLDPIFIYTLDMGVAGAAIATAISQMASTLVYLIYALQKKSAFTFSIKEFCPSKQIITEILKIGILTLTFQLLTSLSIAFINREANIYGDAVIAGMGAVTRITSMGTLVVFGFLKGFQPIAGFSYGAKKFDRLREAIKTSILWSTIFCVVVGLTIALFSTQIISQFTEGNTEMISVGQKSLMANGFSFFVFGFYTVYSSLFLALGKGTAGFVLGACRQGICFVPIILLLPSFWGINGILYAQPIADVISAIVTVFMALHLHKELATTKEH
;
A
#
# COMPACT_ATOMS: atom_id res chain seq x y z
N MET A 1 18.71 27.27 12.16
CA MET A 1 19.02 25.83 11.92
C MET A 1 18.26 25.38 10.69
N ASN A 2 18.95 24.83 9.70
CA ASN A 2 18.35 24.48 8.42
C ASN A 2 17.44 23.27 8.58
N LYS A 3 16.18 23.32 8.15
CA LYS A 3 15.16 22.21 8.31
C LYS A 3 15.65 20.88 7.74
N ASN A 4 16.57 20.89 6.79
CA ASN A 4 17.18 19.70 6.23
C ASN A 4 18.16 19.01 7.21
N ASN A 5 18.82 19.77 8.10
CA ASN A 5 19.66 19.16 9.14
C ASN A 5 18.82 18.41 10.18
N ASN A 6 17.63 18.92 10.51
CA ASN A 6 16.73 18.25 11.47
C ASN A 6 16.24 16.88 10.95
N LYS A 7 16.01 16.72 9.62
CA LYS A 7 15.58 15.45 9.03
C LYS A 7 16.72 14.43 9.03
N MET A 8 17.91 14.86 8.64
CA MET A 8 19.10 13.98 8.64
C MET A 8 19.48 13.59 10.07
N ASP A 9 19.33 14.51 11.03
CA ASP A 9 19.53 14.24 12.44
C ASP A 9 18.50 13.24 12.97
N LEU A 10 17.23 13.38 12.60
CA LEU A 10 16.16 12.43 12.93
C LEU A 10 16.47 11.03 12.41
N LEU A 11 16.90 10.90 11.15
CA LEU A 11 17.25 9.61 10.55
C LEU A 11 18.53 9.01 11.13
N GLY A 12 19.54 9.83 11.42
CA GLY A 12 20.89 9.38 11.72
C GLY A 12 21.30 9.39 13.19
N ASN A 13 20.75 10.28 14.03
CA ASN A 13 21.26 10.54 15.37
C ASN A 13 20.20 10.51 16.47
N ALA A 14 18.95 10.87 16.18
CA ALA A 14 17.87 10.86 17.18
C ALA A 14 17.67 9.46 17.76
N PRO A 15 17.21 9.31 19.03
CA PRO A 15 16.84 8.02 19.60
C PRO A 15 15.89 7.25 18.69
N VAL A 16 16.14 5.97 18.47
CA VAL A 16 15.37 5.15 17.51
C VAL A 16 13.87 5.16 17.80
N PRO A 17 13.38 4.99 19.04
CA PRO A 17 11.96 5.07 19.33
C PRO A 17 11.33 6.41 18.93
N GLN A 18 12.04 7.51 19.19
CA GLN A 18 11.58 8.85 18.81
C GLN A 18 11.51 9.02 17.29
N ALA A 19 12.51 8.54 16.56
CA ALA A 19 12.53 8.59 15.11
C ALA A 19 11.40 7.75 14.50
N LEU A 20 11.16 6.54 15.00
CA LEU A 20 10.06 5.67 14.56
C LEU A 20 8.70 6.30 14.81
N MET A 21 8.46 6.92 15.98
CA MET A 21 7.20 7.63 16.23
C MET A 21 7.04 8.85 15.32
N ALA A 22 8.09 9.65 15.18
CA ALA A 22 8.04 10.89 14.39
C ALA A 22 7.78 10.62 12.89
N LEU A 23 8.20 9.48 12.37
CA LEU A 23 7.98 9.10 10.98
C LEU A 23 6.77 8.16 10.82
N GLY A 24 6.60 7.19 11.69
CA GLY A 24 5.55 6.17 11.58
C GLY A 24 4.16 6.74 11.84
N ILE A 25 3.96 7.46 12.96
CA ILE A 25 2.64 7.95 13.35
C ILE A 25 1.98 8.84 12.29
N PRO A 26 2.67 9.85 11.71
CA PRO A 26 2.05 10.66 10.67
C PRO A 26 1.63 9.85 9.44
N ILE A 27 2.46 8.90 9.00
CA ILE A 27 2.14 8.07 7.84
C ILE A 27 0.99 7.12 8.15
N MET A 28 0.94 6.52 9.35
CA MET A 28 -0.18 5.69 9.81
C MET A 28 -1.50 6.47 9.78
N ILE A 29 -1.52 7.69 10.32
CA ILE A 29 -2.70 8.57 10.29
C ILE A 29 -3.12 8.85 8.85
N GLY A 30 -2.18 9.21 7.98
CA GLY A 30 -2.46 9.46 6.57
C GLY A 30 -3.07 8.24 5.86
N MET A 31 -2.55 7.04 6.14
CA MET A 31 -3.07 5.80 5.56
C MET A 31 -4.46 5.43 6.09
N LEU A 32 -4.73 5.61 7.37
CA LEU A 32 -6.04 5.38 7.97
C LEU A 32 -7.10 6.31 7.37
N ILE A 33 -6.75 7.59 7.21
CA ILE A 33 -7.67 8.57 6.62
C ILE A 33 -7.91 8.27 5.14
N ASN A 34 -6.87 7.81 4.43
CA ASN A 34 -7.02 7.34 3.05
C ASN A 34 -7.96 6.13 2.95
N ALA A 35 -7.89 5.18 3.90
CA ALA A 35 -8.83 4.07 3.96
C ALA A 35 -10.26 4.52 4.28
N LEU A 36 -10.40 5.50 5.18
CA LEU A 36 -11.69 6.04 5.54
C LEU A 36 -12.36 6.77 4.36
N TYR A 37 -11.62 7.58 3.62
CA TYR A 37 -12.20 8.26 2.46
C TYR A 37 -12.67 7.27 1.40
N ASN A 38 -11.94 6.18 1.13
CA ASN A 38 -12.38 5.14 0.19
C ASN A 38 -13.70 4.48 0.64
N LEU A 39 -13.90 4.33 1.95
CA LEU A 39 -15.15 3.81 2.50
C LEU A 39 -16.32 4.79 2.33
N VAL A 40 -16.06 6.07 2.58
CA VAL A 40 -17.05 7.15 2.45
C VAL A 40 -17.44 7.37 0.99
N ASP A 41 -16.47 7.37 0.07
CA ASP A 41 -16.69 7.44 -1.37
C ASP A 41 -17.58 6.28 -1.85
N ALA A 42 -17.29 5.05 -1.44
CA ALA A 42 -18.12 3.89 -1.74
C ALA A 42 -19.55 4.01 -1.17
N TYR A 43 -19.71 4.63 -0.01
CA TYR A 43 -21.03 4.87 0.57
C TYR A 43 -21.86 5.86 -0.27
N PHE A 44 -21.30 6.99 -0.68
CA PHE A 44 -22.00 7.97 -1.52
C PHE A 44 -22.34 7.38 -2.89
N ILE A 45 -21.45 6.65 -3.50
CA ILE A 45 -21.69 6.01 -4.79
C ILE A 45 -22.75 4.91 -4.69
N GLY A 46 -22.74 4.14 -3.60
CA GLY A 46 -23.76 3.10 -3.34
C GLY A 46 -25.19 3.67 -3.35
N GLY A 47 -25.37 4.93 -2.94
CA GLY A 47 -26.65 5.62 -2.98
C GLY A 47 -27.18 5.96 -4.39
N LEU A 48 -26.35 5.85 -5.44
CA LEU A 48 -26.76 6.14 -6.83
C LEU A 48 -27.48 4.98 -7.52
N GLY A 49 -27.25 3.75 -7.06
CA GLY A 49 -27.86 2.53 -7.62
C GLY A 49 -26.83 1.49 -8.12
N GLU A 50 -27.35 0.31 -8.45
CA GLU A 50 -26.53 -0.87 -8.75
C GLU A 50 -25.65 -0.70 -10.00
N SER A 51 -26.17 -0.14 -11.08
CA SER A 51 -25.43 0.06 -12.33
C SER A 51 -24.28 1.07 -12.17
N GLN A 52 -24.48 2.11 -11.38
CA GLN A 52 -23.48 3.13 -11.07
C GLN A 52 -22.37 2.55 -10.18
N MET A 53 -22.75 1.79 -9.16
CA MET A 53 -21.79 1.08 -8.31
C MET A 53 -21.00 0.04 -9.12
N GLY A 54 -21.66 -0.68 -10.01
CA GLY A 54 -21.04 -1.61 -10.96
C GLY A 54 -20.00 -0.93 -11.86
N ALA A 55 -20.28 0.28 -12.34
CA ALA A 55 -19.35 1.03 -13.19
C ALA A 55 -18.01 1.32 -12.50
N ILE A 56 -18.03 1.69 -11.23
CA ILE A 56 -16.80 1.96 -10.45
C ILE A 56 -16.07 0.67 -10.12
N SER A 57 -16.82 -0.38 -9.79
CA SER A 57 -16.21 -1.71 -9.53
C SER A 57 -15.46 -2.24 -10.75
N ILE A 58 -15.97 -2.01 -11.95
CA ILE A 58 -15.31 -2.38 -13.22
C ILE A 58 -14.10 -1.48 -13.51
N ALA A 59 -14.14 -0.21 -13.14
CA ALA A 59 -13.01 0.71 -13.31
C ALA A 59 -11.89 0.50 -12.26
N PHE A 60 -12.19 -0.15 -11.13
CA PHE A 60 -11.24 -0.35 -10.02
C PHE A 60 -9.91 -1.00 -10.43
N PRO A 61 -9.86 -2.07 -11.26
CA PRO A 61 -8.59 -2.65 -11.71
C PRO A 61 -7.68 -1.66 -12.45
N LEU A 62 -8.25 -0.70 -13.18
CA LEU A 62 -7.46 0.34 -13.85
C LEU A 62 -6.70 1.20 -12.82
N GLY A 63 -7.36 1.56 -11.73
CA GLY A 63 -6.73 2.29 -10.63
C GLY A 63 -5.60 1.50 -9.97
N GLN A 64 -5.76 0.19 -9.82
CA GLN A 64 -4.75 -0.67 -9.21
C GLN A 64 -3.46 -0.76 -10.05
N VAL A 65 -3.58 -0.78 -11.37
CA VAL A 65 -2.43 -0.73 -12.28
C VAL A 65 -1.68 0.59 -12.11
N VAL A 66 -2.41 1.70 -12.02
CA VAL A 66 -1.85 3.05 -11.85
C VAL A 66 -1.13 3.19 -10.51
N VAL A 67 -1.75 2.73 -9.43
CA VAL A 67 -1.12 2.69 -8.09
C VAL A 67 0.13 1.82 -8.13
N GLY A 68 0.05 0.66 -8.76
CA GLY A 68 1.20 -0.25 -8.94
C GLY A 68 2.39 0.41 -9.64
N LEU A 69 2.14 1.21 -10.69
CA LEU A 69 3.19 1.99 -11.37
C LEU A 69 3.81 3.04 -10.45
N GLY A 70 3.00 3.81 -9.73
CA GLY A 70 3.49 4.78 -8.76
C GLY A 70 4.33 4.12 -7.66
N LEU A 71 3.91 2.95 -7.17
CA LEU A 71 4.66 2.14 -6.20
C LEU A 71 5.94 1.56 -6.80
N MET A 72 5.92 1.14 -8.06
CA MET A 72 7.11 0.61 -8.74
C MET A 72 8.25 1.63 -8.73
N PHE A 73 8.00 2.85 -9.17
CA PHE A 73 9.01 3.90 -9.15
C PHE A 73 9.23 4.47 -7.75
N GLY A 74 8.17 4.67 -6.97
CA GLY A 74 8.22 5.28 -5.64
C GLY A 74 8.97 4.42 -4.63
N ASN A 75 8.58 3.17 -4.42
CA ASN A 75 9.25 2.26 -3.47
C ASN A 75 10.66 1.88 -3.96
N GLY A 76 10.83 1.69 -5.29
CA GLY A 76 12.12 1.41 -5.88
C GLY A 76 13.12 2.53 -5.58
N ALA A 77 12.71 3.77 -5.84
CA ALA A 77 13.53 4.93 -5.53
C ALA A 77 13.75 5.13 -4.03
N ALA A 78 12.69 5.04 -3.21
CA ALA A 78 12.75 5.28 -1.78
C ALA A 78 13.79 4.40 -1.06
N SER A 79 13.87 3.13 -1.44
CA SER A 79 14.90 2.20 -0.92
C SER A 79 16.31 2.66 -1.26
N TYR A 80 16.55 3.07 -2.50
CA TYR A 80 17.88 3.51 -2.93
C TYR A 80 18.25 4.87 -2.34
N LEU A 81 17.30 5.81 -2.32
CA LEU A 81 17.45 7.15 -1.76
C LEU A 81 17.83 7.12 -0.28
N SER A 82 17.17 6.32 0.54
CA SER A 82 17.49 6.22 1.98
C SER A 82 18.93 5.76 2.19
N ARG A 83 19.42 4.81 1.39
CA ARG A 83 20.82 4.33 1.44
C ARG A 83 21.82 5.38 0.98
N LEU A 84 21.51 6.13 -0.09
CA LEU A 84 22.35 7.23 -0.58
C LEU A 84 22.43 8.38 0.42
N LEU A 85 21.32 8.74 1.05
CA LEU A 85 21.31 9.74 2.13
C LEU A 85 22.17 9.31 3.31
N GLY A 86 22.14 8.01 3.66
CA GLY A 86 22.99 7.45 4.70
C GLY A 86 24.48 7.52 4.36
N ARG A 87 24.83 7.41 3.07
CA ARG A 87 26.22 7.60 2.56
C ARG A 87 26.63 9.06 2.45
N GLY A 88 25.70 9.98 2.59
CA GLY A 88 25.94 11.43 2.38
C GLY A 88 25.96 11.85 0.92
N ASP A 89 25.64 10.98 -0.03
CA ASP A 89 25.67 11.25 -1.47
C ASP A 89 24.37 11.91 -1.95
N ARG A 90 24.25 13.20 -1.72
CA ARG A 90 23.06 13.99 -2.07
C ARG A 90 22.93 14.22 -3.58
N GLU A 91 24.02 14.24 -4.31
CA GLU A 91 24.02 14.43 -5.76
C GLU A 91 23.41 13.21 -6.44
N ALA A 92 23.90 12.00 -6.14
CA ALA A 92 23.31 10.77 -6.64
C ALA A 92 21.85 10.63 -6.20
N ALA A 93 21.50 11.01 -4.97
CA ALA A 93 20.13 10.99 -4.49
C ALA A 93 19.21 11.90 -5.30
N SER A 94 19.65 13.13 -5.67
CA SER A 94 18.87 14.03 -6.53
C SER A 94 18.66 13.46 -7.94
N LYS A 95 19.67 12.81 -8.52
CA LYS A 95 19.54 12.12 -9.81
C LYS A 95 18.56 10.96 -9.76
N VAL A 96 18.58 10.15 -8.68
CA VAL A 96 17.64 9.04 -8.48
C VAL A 96 16.21 9.56 -8.28
N ALA A 97 15.99 10.58 -7.43
CA ALA A 97 14.68 11.15 -7.18
C ALA A 97 14.04 11.73 -8.44
N SER A 98 14.81 12.54 -9.20
CA SER A 98 14.34 13.13 -10.45
C SER A 98 14.08 12.06 -11.52
N THR A 99 14.97 11.08 -11.65
CA THR A 99 14.79 9.99 -12.62
C THR A 99 13.54 9.17 -12.30
N ALA A 100 13.32 8.79 -11.05
CA ALA A 100 12.13 8.03 -10.65
C ALA A 100 10.84 8.83 -10.92
N LEU A 101 10.81 10.10 -10.54
CA LEU A 101 9.65 10.97 -10.71
C LEU A 101 9.30 11.16 -12.18
N TYR A 102 10.24 11.61 -12.99
CA TYR A 102 9.98 11.88 -14.42
C TYR A 102 9.70 10.59 -15.19
N SER A 103 10.39 9.48 -14.90
CA SER A 103 10.09 8.18 -15.53
C SER A 103 8.70 7.69 -15.17
N SER A 104 8.27 7.82 -13.91
CA SER A 104 6.92 7.40 -13.49
C SER A 104 5.83 8.21 -14.18
N VAL A 105 6.01 9.54 -14.29
CA VAL A 105 5.06 10.42 -14.96
C VAL A 105 5.02 10.14 -16.46
N CYS A 106 6.17 9.98 -17.12
CA CYS A 106 6.22 9.69 -18.56
C CYS A 106 5.57 8.33 -18.89
N ILE A 107 5.94 7.26 -18.19
CA ILE A 107 5.36 5.93 -18.42
C ILE A 107 3.88 5.92 -18.02
N GLY A 108 3.53 6.57 -16.90
CA GLY A 108 2.16 6.76 -16.50
C GLY A 108 1.33 7.48 -17.57
N ALA A 109 1.85 8.57 -18.14
CA ALA A 109 1.18 9.30 -19.21
C ALA A 109 0.94 8.43 -20.46
N VAL A 110 1.93 7.63 -20.87
CA VAL A 110 1.79 6.71 -22.01
C VAL A 110 0.69 5.68 -21.75
N ILE A 111 0.65 5.08 -20.55
CA ILE A 111 -0.36 4.10 -20.19
C ILE A 111 -1.74 4.74 -20.09
N ILE A 112 -1.84 5.93 -19.50
CA ILE A 112 -3.09 6.69 -19.37
C ILE A 112 -3.64 7.07 -20.74
N ILE A 113 -2.81 7.57 -21.65
CA ILE A 113 -3.22 7.91 -23.02
C ILE A 113 -3.70 6.64 -23.75
N GLY A 114 -2.94 5.54 -23.67
CA GLY A 114 -3.34 4.27 -24.24
C GLY A 114 -4.67 3.75 -23.69
N THR A 115 -4.84 3.82 -22.36
CA THR A 115 -6.09 3.44 -21.69
C THR A 115 -7.26 4.33 -22.09
N ALA A 116 -7.04 5.63 -22.23
CA ALA A 116 -8.09 6.57 -22.66
C ALA A 116 -8.57 6.32 -24.09
N ILE A 117 -7.64 5.98 -25.02
CA ILE A 117 -7.95 5.65 -26.41
C ILE A 117 -8.75 4.34 -26.49
N PHE A 118 -8.34 3.31 -25.73
CA PHE A 118 -8.94 1.98 -25.73
C PHE A 118 -9.91 1.76 -24.57
N LEU A 119 -10.45 2.80 -23.96
CA LEU A 119 -11.24 2.70 -22.73
C LEU A 119 -12.47 1.77 -22.90
N LYS A 120 -13.25 1.93 -23.97
CA LYS A 120 -14.43 1.10 -24.20
C LYS A 120 -14.09 -0.39 -24.36
N PRO A 121 -13.15 -0.81 -25.21
CA PRO A 121 -12.70 -2.20 -25.27
C PRO A 121 -12.21 -2.75 -23.93
N ILE A 122 -11.44 -1.97 -23.18
CA ILE A 122 -10.90 -2.38 -21.88
C ILE A 122 -12.06 -2.62 -20.89
N LEU A 123 -13.02 -1.69 -20.79
CA LEU A 123 -14.18 -1.85 -19.92
C LEU A 123 -15.04 -3.07 -20.30
N THR A 124 -15.17 -3.35 -21.60
CA THR A 124 -15.86 -4.57 -22.10
C THR A 124 -15.12 -5.82 -21.64
N MET A 125 -13.78 -5.86 -21.76
CA MET A 125 -12.95 -6.98 -21.28
C MET A 125 -13.03 -7.16 -19.76
N LEU A 126 -13.24 -6.08 -19.02
CA LEU A 126 -13.42 -6.09 -17.56
C LEU A 126 -14.85 -6.47 -17.14
N GLY A 127 -15.75 -6.72 -18.08
CA GLY A 127 -17.09 -7.24 -17.82
C GLY A 127 -18.20 -6.18 -17.77
N ALA A 128 -17.99 -5.00 -18.37
CA ALA A 128 -19.05 -3.99 -18.45
C ALA A 128 -20.20 -4.48 -19.34
N THR A 129 -21.41 -4.56 -18.77
CA THR A 129 -22.65 -4.85 -19.49
C THR A 129 -23.17 -3.62 -20.22
N ASP A 130 -24.12 -3.80 -21.13
CA ASP A 130 -24.72 -2.68 -21.88
C ASP A 130 -25.40 -1.65 -20.95
N THR A 131 -25.92 -2.07 -19.80
CA THR A 131 -26.52 -1.19 -18.79
C THR A 131 -25.48 -0.42 -17.96
N ILE A 132 -24.33 -1.00 -17.71
CA ILE A 132 -23.23 -0.40 -16.92
C ILE A 132 -22.32 0.48 -17.79
N MET A 133 -22.16 0.15 -19.07
CA MET A 133 -21.21 0.80 -19.98
C MET A 133 -21.33 2.33 -20.06
N PRO A 134 -22.52 2.95 -20.14
CA PRO A 134 -22.65 4.41 -20.18
C PRO A 134 -22.06 5.08 -18.93
N TYR A 135 -22.32 4.51 -17.74
CA TYR A 135 -21.80 5.01 -16.47
C TYR A 135 -20.29 4.76 -16.34
N ALA A 136 -19.83 3.58 -16.78
CA ALA A 136 -18.41 3.23 -16.76
C ALA A 136 -17.58 4.11 -17.70
N LEU A 137 -18.11 4.51 -18.85
CA LEU A 137 -17.46 5.46 -19.75
C LEU A 137 -17.46 6.88 -19.18
N SER A 138 -18.58 7.31 -18.58
CA SER A 138 -18.70 8.63 -17.96
C SER A 138 -17.70 8.81 -16.82
N TYR A 139 -17.64 7.83 -15.90
CA TYR A 139 -16.67 7.78 -14.81
C TYR A 139 -15.24 7.62 -15.35
N GLY A 140 -15.02 6.62 -16.19
CA GLY A 140 -13.71 6.17 -16.63
C GLY A 140 -12.93 7.23 -17.40
N ARG A 141 -13.58 8.03 -18.24
CA ARG A 141 -12.92 9.11 -18.99
C ARG A 141 -12.26 10.13 -18.08
N ILE A 142 -12.94 10.54 -17.03
CA ILE A 142 -12.44 11.53 -16.07
C ILE A 142 -11.39 10.87 -15.16
N TYR A 143 -11.73 9.69 -14.65
CA TYR A 143 -10.88 8.93 -13.73
C TYR A 143 -9.52 8.59 -14.37
N VAL A 144 -9.49 8.07 -15.59
CA VAL A 144 -8.25 7.71 -16.29
C VAL A 144 -7.34 8.92 -16.48
N ILE A 145 -7.89 10.09 -16.86
CA ILE A 145 -7.10 11.32 -16.99
C ILE A 145 -6.55 11.75 -15.62
N SER A 146 -7.35 11.65 -14.56
CA SER A 146 -6.92 12.01 -13.21
C SER A 146 -5.82 11.09 -12.66
N CYS A 147 -5.67 9.90 -13.20
CA CYS A 147 -4.65 8.93 -12.81
C CYS A 147 -3.21 9.46 -12.94
N ILE A 148 -2.96 10.49 -13.76
CA ILE A 148 -1.64 11.12 -13.85
C ILE A 148 -1.23 11.74 -12.49
N PHE A 149 -2.18 12.39 -11.81
CA PHE A 149 -1.95 12.93 -10.47
C PHE A 149 -1.72 11.82 -9.46
N ASN A 150 -2.43 10.69 -9.61
CA ASN A 150 -2.25 9.54 -8.71
C ASN A 150 -0.86 8.93 -8.84
N VAL A 151 -0.35 8.67 -10.07
CA VAL A 151 1.03 8.19 -10.29
C VAL A 151 2.04 9.13 -9.66
N PHE A 152 1.89 10.44 -9.91
CA PHE A 152 2.76 11.45 -9.33
C PHE A 152 2.71 11.43 -7.79
N ASN A 153 1.50 11.43 -7.20
CA ASN A 153 1.31 11.45 -5.75
C ASN A 153 1.88 10.22 -5.07
N VAL A 154 1.64 9.02 -5.61
CA VAL A 154 2.16 7.77 -5.05
C VAL A 154 3.69 7.75 -5.13
N THR A 155 4.27 8.19 -6.25
CA THR A 155 5.73 8.27 -6.40
C THR A 155 6.33 9.28 -5.43
N MET A 156 5.81 10.51 -5.39
CA MET A 156 6.28 11.56 -4.47
C MET A 156 6.10 11.20 -3.01
N ASN A 157 4.99 10.55 -2.66
CA ASN A 157 4.73 10.06 -1.29
C ASN A 157 5.89 9.20 -0.78
N ASN A 158 6.35 8.24 -1.59
CA ASN A 158 7.44 7.34 -1.21
C ASN A 158 8.80 8.05 -1.21
N ILE A 159 9.08 8.90 -2.21
CA ILE A 159 10.33 9.69 -2.27
C ILE A 159 10.44 10.63 -1.06
N VAL A 160 9.39 11.39 -0.77
CA VAL A 160 9.37 12.36 0.34
C VAL A 160 9.41 11.65 1.71
N ALA A 161 8.76 10.49 1.84
CA ALA A 161 8.88 9.67 3.04
C ALA A 161 10.31 9.16 3.25
N SER A 162 11.04 8.81 2.19
CA SER A 162 12.41 8.27 2.26
C SER A 162 13.44 9.25 2.84
N GLU A 163 13.19 10.56 2.77
CA GLU A 163 14.03 11.60 3.38
C GLU A 163 13.57 12.00 4.80
N GLY A 164 12.59 11.31 5.37
CA GLY A 164 12.07 11.60 6.69
C GLY A 164 11.01 12.70 6.78
N ALA A 165 10.42 13.14 5.66
CA ALA A 165 9.41 14.20 5.63
C ALA A 165 7.96 13.64 5.80
N ALA A 166 7.75 12.75 6.76
CA ALA A 166 6.48 12.07 7.03
C ALA A 166 5.28 13.01 7.23
N LYS A 167 5.51 14.19 7.85
CA LYS A 167 4.45 15.20 8.04
C LYS A 167 3.94 15.76 6.71
N THR A 168 4.82 15.96 5.74
CA THR A 168 4.41 16.42 4.39
C THR A 168 3.56 15.37 3.70
N THR A 169 3.96 14.10 3.79
CA THR A 169 3.22 12.96 3.28
C THR A 169 1.82 12.88 3.91
N MET A 170 1.74 13.00 5.24
CA MET A 170 0.46 13.02 5.96
C MET A 170 -0.42 14.20 5.50
N CYS A 171 0.13 15.41 5.40
CA CYS A 171 -0.64 16.59 4.97
C CYS A 171 -1.20 16.43 3.55
N ALA A 172 -0.43 15.84 2.63
CA ALA A 172 -0.90 15.60 1.26
C ALA A 172 -2.06 14.58 1.23
N LEU A 173 -1.92 13.48 1.98
CA LEU A 173 -2.98 12.46 2.09
C LEU A 173 -4.24 13.01 2.78
N LEU A 174 -4.07 13.75 3.87
CA LEU A 174 -5.16 14.39 4.60
C LEU A 174 -5.93 15.38 3.73
N LEU A 175 -5.23 16.28 3.05
CA LEU A 175 -5.87 17.28 2.20
C LEU A 175 -6.68 16.62 1.09
N GLY A 176 -6.09 15.61 0.41
CA GLY A 176 -6.79 14.85 -0.62
C GLY A 176 -8.05 14.17 -0.08
N ALA A 177 -7.95 13.47 1.05
CA ALA A 177 -9.06 12.75 1.65
C ALA A 177 -10.19 13.69 2.12
N VAL A 178 -9.86 14.76 2.83
CA VAL A 178 -10.85 15.73 3.33
C VAL A 178 -11.58 16.43 2.18
N LEU A 179 -10.83 16.81 1.13
CA LEU A 179 -11.45 17.40 -0.06
C LEU A 179 -12.36 16.41 -0.77
N ASN A 180 -11.96 15.16 -0.93
CA ASN A 180 -12.79 14.15 -1.58
C ASN A 180 -14.10 13.93 -0.81
N ILE A 181 -14.03 13.68 0.50
CA ILE A 181 -15.21 13.50 1.37
C ILE A 181 -16.17 14.71 1.28
N GLY A 182 -15.62 15.93 1.21
CA GLY A 182 -16.43 17.14 1.11
C GLY A 182 -17.01 17.38 -0.28
N LEU A 183 -16.29 17.04 -1.33
CA LEU A 183 -16.68 17.28 -2.73
C LEU A 183 -17.62 16.21 -3.27
N ASP A 184 -17.52 14.96 -2.81
CA ASP A 184 -18.38 13.86 -3.28
C ASP A 184 -19.87 14.19 -3.18
N PRO A 185 -20.44 14.54 -2.01
CA PRO A 185 -21.87 14.85 -1.92
C PRO A 185 -22.26 16.06 -2.76
N ILE A 186 -21.37 17.03 -2.95
CA ILE A 186 -21.64 18.22 -3.76
C ILE A 186 -21.73 17.84 -5.24
N PHE A 187 -20.75 17.14 -5.78
CA PHE A 187 -20.74 16.78 -7.20
C PHE A 187 -21.72 15.65 -7.52
N ILE A 188 -21.87 14.67 -6.63
CA ILE A 188 -22.75 13.52 -6.86
C ILE A 188 -24.20 13.92 -6.78
N TYR A 189 -24.63 14.59 -5.70
CA TYR A 189 -26.03 14.84 -5.40
C TYR A 189 -26.44 16.27 -5.65
N THR A 190 -25.70 17.28 -5.17
CA THR A 190 -26.12 18.69 -5.28
C THR A 190 -26.08 19.18 -6.73
N LEU A 191 -25.03 18.79 -7.48
CA LEU A 191 -24.86 19.11 -8.90
C LEU A 191 -25.42 18.03 -9.83
N ASP A 192 -26.00 16.96 -9.28
CA ASP A 192 -26.63 15.84 -10.01
C ASP A 192 -25.75 15.22 -11.11
N MET A 193 -24.42 15.18 -10.85
CA MET A 193 -23.46 14.64 -11.82
C MET A 193 -23.27 13.13 -11.67
N GLY A 194 -23.86 12.49 -10.66
CA GLY A 194 -23.77 11.06 -10.41
C GLY A 194 -22.33 10.54 -10.36
N VAL A 195 -22.03 9.43 -11.07
CA VAL A 195 -20.70 8.83 -11.08
C VAL A 195 -19.61 9.72 -11.69
N ALA A 196 -19.96 10.60 -12.63
CA ALA A 196 -19.01 11.58 -13.17
C ALA A 196 -18.60 12.58 -12.09
N GLY A 197 -19.52 12.96 -11.20
CA GLY A 197 -19.25 13.81 -10.04
C GLY A 197 -18.21 13.19 -9.10
N ALA A 198 -18.34 11.90 -8.78
CA ALA A 198 -17.34 11.18 -7.98
C ALA A 198 -15.95 11.19 -8.64
N ALA A 199 -15.89 10.97 -9.95
CA ALA A 199 -14.61 11.04 -10.69
C ALA A 199 -13.97 12.43 -10.66
N ILE A 200 -14.76 13.50 -10.76
CA ILE A 200 -14.30 14.89 -10.68
C ILE A 200 -13.83 15.21 -9.26
N ALA A 201 -14.58 14.82 -8.23
CA ALA A 201 -14.18 15.02 -6.84
C ALA A 201 -12.82 14.34 -6.55
N THR A 202 -12.66 13.10 -7.02
CA THR A 202 -11.38 12.36 -6.94
C THR A 202 -10.27 13.11 -7.69
N ALA A 203 -10.51 13.59 -8.91
CA ALA A 203 -9.52 14.33 -9.69
C ALA A 203 -9.05 15.61 -8.99
N ILE A 204 -9.98 16.42 -8.46
CA ILE A 204 -9.67 17.64 -7.71
C ILE A 204 -8.87 17.33 -6.47
N SER A 205 -9.24 16.30 -5.72
CA SER A 205 -8.59 15.88 -4.50
C SER A 205 -7.16 15.38 -4.75
N GLN A 206 -6.95 14.61 -5.82
CA GLN A 206 -5.62 14.17 -6.25
C GLN A 206 -4.76 15.36 -6.72
N MET A 207 -5.35 16.32 -7.42
CA MET A 207 -4.65 17.54 -7.84
C MET A 207 -4.24 18.39 -6.63
N ALA A 208 -5.07 18.50 -5.61
CA ALA A 208 -4.73 19.21 -4.37
C ALA A 208 -3.56 18.53 -3.63
N SER A 209 -3.56 17.20 -3.56
CA SER A 209 -2.41 16.44 -3.02
C SER A 209 -1.14 16.70 -3.82
N THR A 210 -1.24 16.72 -5.16
CA THR A 210 -0.12 17.06 -6.07
C THR A 210 0.44 18.44 -5.76
N LEU A 211 -0.43 19.43 -5.53
CA LEU A 211 0.01 20.80 -5.17
C LEU A 211 0.82 20.84 -3.87
N VAL A 212 0.46 20.04 -2.86
CA VAL A 212 1.25 19.95 -1.63
C VAL A 212 2.68 19.48 -1.92
N TYR A 213 2.84 18.43 -2.74
CA TYR A 213 4.17 17.94 -3.10
C TYR A 213 4.95 18.92 -3.99
N LEU A 214 4.29 19.60 -4.93
CA LEU A 214 4.92 20.62 -5.76
C LEU A 214 5.40 21.81 -4.92
N ILE A 215 4.58 22.31 -4.00
CA ILE A 215 4.96 23.38 -3.08
C ILE A 215 6.16 22.95 -2.23
N TYR A 216 6.13 21.70 -1.73
CA TYR A 216 7.24 21.16 -0.96
C TYR A 216 8.55 21.12 -1.76
N ALA A 217 8.50 20.68 -3.01
CA ALA A 217 9.65 20.61 -3.91
C ALA A 217 10.17 22.02 -4.25
N LEU A 218 9.27 22.96 -4.59
CA LEU A 218 9.62 24.34 -4.97
C LEU A 218 10.21 25.14 -3.80
N GLN A 219 9.75 24.90 -2.57
CA GLN A 219 10.27 25.57 -1.38
C GLN A 219 11.69 25.10 -0.99
N LYS A 220 12.30 24.20 -1.77
CA LYS A 220 13.63 23.61 -1.50
C LYS A 220 13.75 23.03 -0.09
N LYS A 221 12.64 22.51 0.44
CA LYS A 221 12.58 21.85 1.75
C LYS A 221 13.01 20.38 1.68
N SER A 222 13.12 19.82 0.47
CA SER A 222 13.60 18.48 0.22
C SER A 222 15.14 18.42 0.34
N ALA A 223 15.64 17.25 0.75
CA ALA A 223 17.06 16.93 0.65
C ALA A 223 17.51 16.71 -0.80
N PHE A 224 16.54 16.51 -1.70
CA PHE A 224 16.76 16.28 -3.14
C PHE A 224 16.38 17.50 -3.96
N THR A 225 16.95 17.60 -5.17
CA THR A 225 16.55 18.55 -6.19
C THR A 225 15.71 17.84 -7.25
N PHE A 226 14.45 18.27 -7.43
CA PHE A 226 13.54 17.72 -8.44
C PHE A 226 13.64 18.53 -9.74
N SER A 227 14.83 18.58 -10.33
CA SER A 227 15.07 19.31 -11.57
C SER A 227 15.17 18.36 -12.75
N ILE A 228 14.64 18.77 -13.91
CA ILE A 228 14.79 18.02 -15.16
C ILE A 228 16.28 17.88 -15.56
N LYS A 229 17.13 18.80 -15.08
CA LYS A 229 18.57 18.74 -15.30
C LYS A 229 19.24 17.57 -14.55
N GLU A 230 18.63 17.12 -13.48
CA GLU A 230 19.08 15.96 -12.69
C GLU A 230 18.53 14.63 -13.23
N PHE A 231 17.66 14.69 -14.27
CA PHE A 231 17.15 13.47 -14.91
C PHE A 231 18.31 12.73 -15.60
N CYS A 232 18.67 11.60 -15.04
CA CYS A 232 19.78 10.78 -15.48
C CYS A 232 19.39 9.30 -15.51
N PRO A 233 18.74 8.82 -16.58
CA PRO A 233 18.30 7.43 -16.69
C PRO A 233 19.49 6.49 -16.99
N SER A 234 20.50 6.50 -16.13
CA SER A 234 21.62 5.58 -16.23
C SER A 234 21.17 4.13 -15.94
N LYS A 235 21.87 3.17 -16.57
CA LYS A 235 21.59 1.75 -16.36
C LYS A 235 21.61 1.38 -14.87
N GLN A 236 22.52 1.94 -14.10
CA GLN A 236 22.64 1.69 -12.67
C GLN A 236 21.40 2.20 -11.90
N ILE A 237 20.97 3.45 -12.13
CA ILE A 237 19.83 4.06 -11.45
C ILE A 237 18.55 3.29 -11.79
N ILE A 238 18.32 3.03 -13.06
CA ILE A 238 17.12 2.29 -13.52
C ILE A 238 17.11 0.88 -12.94
N THR A 239 18.25 0.17 -12.95
CA THR A 239 18.33 -1.19 -12.40
C THR A 239 18.05 -1.20 -10.89
N GLU A 240 18.59 -0.27 -10.11
CA GLU A 240 18.34 -0.19 -8.66
C GLU A 240 16.86 0.15 -8.35
N ILE A 241 16.24 1.04 -9.12
CA ILE A 241 14.81 1.34 -8.99
C ILE A 241 13.96 0.12 -9.35
N LEU A 242 14.20 -0.48 -10.50
CA LEU A 242 13.38 -1.58 -11.00
C LEU A 242 13.57 -2.87 -10.20
N LYS A 243 14.75 -3.10 -9.64
CA LYS A 243 15.04 -4.26 -8.76
C LYS A 243 14.09 -4.39 -7.59
N ILE A 244 13.66 -3.29 -7.00
CA ILE A 244 12.65 -3.24 -5.93
C ILE A 244 11.27 -2.99 -6.53
N GLY A 245 11.19 -2.11 -7.51
CA GLY A 245 9.94 -1.63 -8.07
C GLY A 245 9.12 -2.70 -8.76
N ILE A 246 9.72 -3.51 -9.63
CA ILE A 246 9.02 -4.61 -10.32
C ILE A 246 8.46 -5.61 -9.29
N LEU A 247 9.23 -5.91 -8.26
CA LEU A 247 8.80 -6.84 -7.22
C LEU A 247 7.64 -6.27 -6.40
N THR A 248 7.63 -4.95 -6.16
CA THR A 248 6.51 -4.26 -5.50
C THR A 248 5.25 -4.28 -6.37
N LEU A 249 5.39 -4.03 -7.68
CA LEU A 249 4.29 -4.15 -8.63
C LEU A 249 3.73 -5.58 -8.66
N THR A 250 4.59 -6.57 -8.76
CA THR A 250 4.20 -8.00 -8.74
C THR A 250 3.46 -8.36 -7.45
N PHE A 251 3.92 -7.88 -6.30
CA PHE A 251 3.22 -8.07 -5.03
C PHE A 251 1.81 -7.47 -5.05
N GLN A 252 1.65 -6.27 -5.61
CA GLN A 252 0.33 -5.64 -5.74
C GLN A 252 -0.63 -6.45 -6.62
N LEU A 253 -0.12 -7.01 -7.73
CA LEU A 253 -0.89 -7.89 -8.60
C LEU A 253 -1.25 -9.21 -7.92
N LEU A 254 -0.33 -9.82 -7.17
CA LEU A 254 -0.58 -11.03 -6.38
C LEU A 254 -1.67 -10.80 -5.33
N THR A 255 -1.67 -9.64 -4.67
CA THR A 255 -2.70 -9.29 -3.68
C THR A 255 -4.09 -9.23 -4.33
N SER A 256 -4.20 -8.60 -5.49
CA SER A 256 -5.47 -8.54 -6.24
C SER A 256 -5.92 -9.93 -6.70
N LEU A 257 -4.98 -10.76 -7.16
CA LEU A 257 -5.26 -12.14 -7.58
C LEU A 257 -5.74 -13.01 -6.41
N SER A 258 -5.16 -12.83 -5.23
CA SER A 258 -5.56 -13.57 -4.01
C SER A 258 -7.01 -13.28 -3.63
N ILE A 259 -7.43 -12.02 -3.69
CA ILE A 259 -8.82 -11.62 -3.44
C ILE A 259 -9.77 -12.27 -4.46
N ALA A 260 -9.36 -12.31 -5.73
CA ALA A 260 -10.15 -12.96 -6.78
C ALA A 260 -10.30 -14.48 -6.53
N PHE A 261 -9.26 -15.17 -6.07
CA PHE A 261 -9.34 -16.57 -5.70
C PHE A 261 -10.23 -16.81 -4.48
N ILE A 262 -10.14 -15.98 -3.44
CA ILE A 262 -11.06 -16.07 -2.29
C ILE A 262 -12.51 -15.97 -2.76
N ASN A 263 -12.83 -14.97 -3.57
CA ASN A 263 -14.18 -14.76 -4.07
C ASN A 263 -14.66 -15.92 -4.95
N ARG A 264 -13.79 -16.45 -5.81
CA ARG A 264 -14.09 -17.60 -6.68
C ARG A 264 -14.42 -18.84 -5.86
N GLU A 265 -13.60 -19.19 -4.89
CA GLU A 265 -13.82 -20.38 -4.06
C GLU A 265 -15.03 -20.19 -3.12
N ALA A 266 -15.23 -18.98 -2.59
CA ALA A 266 -16.39 -18.65 -1.76
C ALA A 266 -17.71 -18.75 -2.53
N ASN A 267 -17.70 -18.42 -3.84
CA ASN A 267 -18.90 -18.46 -4.69
C ASN A 267 -19.53 -19.87 -4.79
N ILE A 268 -18.74 -20.92 -4.63
CA ILE A 268 -19.22 -22.32 -4.64
C ILE A 268 -20.16 -22.58 -3.46
N TYR A 269 -20.00 -21.82 -2.35
CA TYR A 269 -20.74 -22.00 -1.11
C TYR A 269 -21.87 -20.98 -0.91
N GLY A 270 -22.06 -20.07 -1.86
CA GLY A 270 -23.16 -19.09 -1.87
C GLY A 270 -22.79 -17.68 -1.40
N ASP A 271 -23.75 -16.80 -1.57
CA ASP A 271 -23.57 -15.34 -1.39
C ASP A 271 -23.25 -14.96 0.06
N ALA A 272 -23.79 -15.68 1.04
CA ALA A 272 -23.52 -15.44 2.46
C ALA A 272 -22.03 -15.66 2.79
N VAL A 273 -21.38 -16.64 2.16
CA VAL A 273 -19.95 -16.92 2.34
C VAL A 273 -19.10 -15.85 1.68
N ILE A 274 -19.45 -15.42 0.47
CA ILE A 274 -18.75 -14.30 -0.22
C ILE A 274 -18.83 -13.04 0.64
N ALA A 275 -20.02 -12.69 1.12
CA ALA A 275 -20.24 -11.50 1.95
C ALA A 275 -19.46 -11.57 3.26
N GLY A 276 -19.47 -12.74 3.94
CA GLY A 276 -18.71 -12.98 5.16
C GLY A 276 -17.21 -12.84 4.97
N MET A 277 -16.64 -13.44 3.93
CA MET A 277 -15.21 -13.32 3.59
C MET A 277 -14.84 -11.90 3.16
N GLY A 278 -15.74 -11.21 2.46
CA GLY A 278 -15.57 -9.80 2.11
C GLY A 278 -15.48 -8.89 3.34
N ALA A 279 -16.35 -9.11 4.34
CA ALA A 279 -16.29 -8.39 5.61
C ALA A 279 -14.98 -8.68 6.37
N VAL A 280 -14.57 -9.95 6.47
CA VAL A 280 -13.29 -10.35 7.09
C VAL A 280 -12.11 -9.65 6.41
N THR A 281 -12.07 -9.65 5.08
CA THR A 281 -10.99 -9.02 4.31
C THR A 281 -10.92 -7.51 4.58
N ARG A 282 -12.06 -6.82 4.65
CA ARG A 282 -12.11 -5.38 4.96
C ARG A 282 -11.59 -5.06 6.36
N ILE A 283 -12.01 -5.84 7.37
CA ILE A 283 -11.61 -5.65 8.77
C ILE A 283 -10.11 -5.88 8.93
N THR A 284 -9.59 -7.00 8.41
CA THR A 284 -8.16 -7.33 8.49
C THR A 284 -7.30 -6.36 7.70
N SER A 285 -7.79 -5.79 6.59
CA SER A 285 -7.09 -4.77 5.82
C SER A 285 -6.87 -3.48 6.60
N MET A 286 -7.80 -3.06 7.47
CA MET A 286 -7.61 -1.88 8.32
C MET A 286 -6.42 -2.04 9.25
N GLY A 287 -6.29 -3.18 9.95
CA GLY A 287 -5.13 -3.48 10.78
C GLY A 287 -3.83 -3.55 9.97
N THR A 288 -3.87 -4.15 8.79
CA THR A 288 -2.74 -4.25 7.86
C THR A 288 -2.24 -2.86 7.42
N LEU A 289 -3.14 -1.93 7.11
CA LEU A 289 -2.78 -0.56 6.69
C LEU A 289 -2.05 0.22 7.79
N VAL A 290 -2.44 0.03 9.06
CA VAL A 290 -1.73 0.65 10.20
C VAL A 290 -0.30 0.14 10.28
N VAL A 291 -0.09 -1.18 10.18
CA VAL A 291 1.25 -1.78 10.20
C VAL A 291 2.09 -1.29 9.01
N PHE A 292 1.53 -1.26 7.82
CA PHE A 292 2.24 -0.75 6.64
C PHE A 292 2.57 0.73 6.74
N GLY A 293 1.68 1.54 7.33
CA GLY A 293 1.95 2.95 7.62
C GLY A 293 3.15 3.13 8.56
N PHE A 294 3.20 2.34 9.63
CA PHE A 294 4.33 2.30 10.55
C PHE A 294 5.64 1.88 9.84
N LEU A 295 5.59 0.84 9.02
CA LEU A 295 6.75 0.33 8.30
C LEU A 295 7.29 1.30 7.25
N LYS A 296 6.45 2.11 6.64
CA LYS A 296 6.91 3.23 5.78
C LYS A 296 7.73 4.27 6.55
N GLY A 297 7.48 4.43 7.86
CA GLY A 297 8.34 5.23 8.76
C GLY A 297 9.64 4.51 9.14
N PHE A 298 9.61 3.18 9.27
CA PHE A 298 10.78 2.36 9.59
C PHE A 298 11.78 2.26 8.42
N GLN A 299 11.30 2.11 7.17
CA GLN A 299 12.15 1.92 5.99
C GLN A 299 13.24 3.00 5.82
N PRO A 300 12.95 4.32 5.91
CA PRO A 300 13.98 5.33 5.80
C PRO A 300 15.05 5.24 6.88
N ILE A 301 14.67 4.89 8.12
CA ILE A 301 15.61 4.73 9.24
C ILE A 301 16.54 3.54 8.98
N ALA A 302 15.96 2.42 8.55
CA ALA A 302 16.73 1.20 8.25
C ALA A 302 17.67 1.41 7.06
N GLY A 303 17.18 1.98 5.95
CA GLY A 303 17.97 2.25 4.75
C GLY A 303 19.09 3.26 5.01
N PHE A 304 18.81 4.35 5.73
CA PHE A 304 19.80 5.34 6.14
C PHE A 304 20.87 4.73 7.03
N SER A 305 20.49 3.99 8.08
CA SER A 305 21.43 3.38 9.03
C SER A 305 22.32 2.36 8.34
N TYR A 306 21.79 1.59 7.39
CA TYR A 306 22.56 0.67 6.57
C TYR A 306 23.53 1.40 5.64
N GLY A 307 23.06 2.44 4.93
CA GLY A 307 23.90 3.25 4.04
C GLY A 307 25.05 3.95 4.78
N ALA A 308 24.79 4.43 6.00
CA ALA A 308 25.76 5.07 6.89
C ALA A 308 26.65 4.09 7.65
N LYS A 309 26.52 2.79 7.45
CA LYS A 309 27.21 1.70 8.19
C LYS A 309 26.97 1.76 9.71
N LYS A 310 25.89 2.36 10.18
CA LYS A 310 25.48 2.43 11.61
C LYS A 310 24.70 1.17 12.00
N PHE A 311 25.38 0.03 12.05
CA PHE A 311 24.75 -1.28 12.25
C PHE A 311 24.11 -1.46 13.63
N ASP A 312 24.63 -0.82 14.67
CA ASP A 312 24.03 -0.88 16.01
C ASP A 312 22.66 -0.15 16.05
N ARG A 313 22.59 1.01 15.39
CA ARG A 313 21.33 1.73 15.20
C ARG A 313 20.32 0.93 14.34
N LEU A 314 20.81 0.26 13.30
CA LEU A 314 19.98 -0.62 12.48
C LEU A 314 19.38 -1.78 13.30
N ARG A 315 20.20 -2.42 14.15
CA ARG A 315 19.74 -3.50 15.04
C ARG A 315 18.73 -3.03 16.06
N GLU A 316 18.94 -1.85 16.64
CA GLU A 316 17.97 -1.23 17.54
C GLU A 316 16.66 -0.93 16.83
N ALA A 317 16.70 -0.37 15.61
CA ALA A 317 15.51 -0.09 14.81
C ALA A 317 14.73 -1.37 14.47
N ILE A 318 15.40 -2.45 14.11
CA ILE A 318 14.79 -3.76 13.85
C ILE A 318 14.09 -4.28 15.12
N LYS A 319 14.80 -4.34 16.26
CA LYS A 319 14.25 -4.85 17.52
C LYS A 319 13.04 -4.06 17.98
N THR A 320 13.14 -2.72 17.98
CA THR A 320 12.06 -1.82 18.40
C THR A 320 10.84 -1.97 17.47
N SER A 321 11.07 -2.06 16.15
CA SER A 321 9.98 -2.20 15.19
C SER A 321 9.28 -3.55 15.30
N ILE A 322 10.02 -4.64 15.52
CA ILE A 322 9.44 -5.98 15.77
C ILE A 322 8.59 -5.94 17.04
N LEU A 323 9.14 -5.41 18.13
CA LEU A 323 8.43 -5.33 19.40
C LEU A 323 7.12 -4.55 19.28
N TRP A 324 7.16 -3.35 18.73
CA TRP A 324 5.98 -2.49 18.60
C TRP A 324 4.94 -3.05 17.63
N SER A 325 5.39 -3.54 16.46
CA SER A 325 4.48 -4.16 15.50
C SER A 325 3.83 -5.43 16.06
N THR A 326 4.60 -6.24 16.79
CA THR A 326 4.07 -7.48 17.40
C THR A 326 3.06 -7.15 18.51
N ILE A 327 3.37 -6.20 19.40
CA ILE A 327 2.43 -5.76 20.45
C ILE A 327 1.13 -5.25 19.81
N PHE A 328 1.24 -4.38 18.79
CA PHE A 328 0.08 -3.87 18.07
C PHE A 328 -0.73 -5.00 17.43
N CYS A 329 -0.07 -5.92 16.74
CA CYS A 329 -0.72 -7.05 16.08
C CYS A 329 -1.38 -8.02 17.09
N VAL A 330 -0.79 -8.24 18.25
CA VAL A 330 -1.38 -9.06 19.31
C VAL A 330 -2.62 -8.37 19.88
N VAL A 331 -2.55 -7.07 20.19
CA VAL A 331 -3.70 -6.33 20.73
C VAL A 331 -4.85 -6.30 19.72
N VAL A 332 -4.58 -5.93 18.47
CA VAL A 332 -5.60 -5.88 17.41
C VAL A 332 -6.13 -7.29 17.12
N GLY A 333 -5.26 -8.28 17.00
CA GLY A 333 -5.62 -9.66 16.72
C GLY A 333 -6.50 -10.27 17.82
N LEU A 334 -6.18 -10.02 19.10
CA LEU A 334 -7.02 -10.42 20.24
C LEU A 334 -8.38 -9.70 20.21
N THR A 335 -8.38 -8.40 19.95
CA THR A 335 -9.64 -7.63 19.84
C THR A 335 -10.53 -8.21 18.73
N ILE A 336 -9.96 -8.46 17.56
CA ILE A 336 -10.67 -9.05 16.42
C ILE A 336 -11.17 -10.47 16.76
N ALA A 337 -10.35 -11.30 17.40
CA ALA A 337 -10.71 -12.67 17.73
C ALA A 337 -11.81 -12.74 18.80
N LEU A 338 -11.70 -11.94 19.87
CA LEU A 338 -12.65 -11.94 21.00
C LEU A 338 -14.00 -11.32 20.62
N PHE A 339 -14.00 -10.27 19.81
CA PHE A 339 -15.21 -9.56 19.38
C PHE A 339 -15.65 -9.92 17.97
N SER A 340 -15.19 -11.04 17.42
CA SER A 340 -15.45 -11.45 16.03
C SER A 340 -16.95 -11.51 15.69
N THR A 341 -17.79 -12.03 16.59
CA THR A 341 -19.26 -12.09 16.40
C THR A 341 -19.87 -10.70 16.34
N GLN A 342 -19.53 -9.84 17.32
CA GLN A 342 -20.05 -8.47 17.40
C GLN A 342 -19.63 -7.64 16.20
N ILE A 343 -18.40 -7.80 15.75
CA ILE A 343 -17.87 -7.07 14.59
C ILE A 343 -18.58 -7.52 13.32
N ILE A 344 -18.70 -8.83 13.06
CA ILE A 344 -19.36 -9.33 11.86
C ILE A 344 -20.86 -9.00 11.85
N SER A 345 -21.52 -9.04 13.00
CA SER A 345 -22.95 -8.71 13.09
C SER A 345 -23.30 -7.27 12.66
N GLN A 346 -22.33 -6.36 12.68
CA GLN A 346 -22.53 -4.98 12.14
C GLN A 346 -22.62 -4.93 10.60
N PHE A 347 -22.22 -6.00 9.91
CA PHE A 347 -22.22 -6.08 8.44
C PHE A 347 -23.43 -6.80 7.87
N THR A 348 -24.35 -7.26 8.71
CA THR A 348 -25.54 -8.01 8.26
C THR A 348 -26.74 -7.80 9.18
N GLU A 349 -27.93 -7.75 8.61
CA GLU A 349 -29.19 -7.68 9.33
C GLU A 349 -29.70 -9.10 9.73
N GLY A 350 -28.86 -9.87 10.46
CA GLY A 350 -29.29 -11.14 11.06
C GLY A 350 -29.08 -12.39 10.21
N ASN A 351 -28.29 -12.35 9.12
CA ASN A 351 -27.92 -13.54 8.37
C ASN A 351 -26.98 -14.44 9.21
N THR A 352 -27.55 -15.49 9.80
CA THR A 352 -26.83 -16.40 10.71
C THR A 352 -25.69 -17.14 10.04
N GLU A 353 -25.80 -17.50 8.76
CA GLU A 353 -24.75 -18.17 7.99
C GLU A 353 -23.58 -17.22 7.76
N MET A 354 -23.80 -15.99 7.30
CA MET A 354 -22.77 -14.97 7.15
C MET A 354 -22.05 -14.69 8.47
N ILE A 355 -22.80 -14.59 9.58
CA ILE A 355 -22.20 -14.39 10.92
C ILE A 355 -21.33 -15.57 11.30
N SER A 356 -21.80 -16.81 11.13
CA SER A 356 -21.05 -18.02 11.50
C SER A 356 -19.74 -18.15 10.71
N VAL A 357 -19.80 -17.94 9.39
CA VAL A 357 -18.64 -18.00 8.49
C VAL A 357 -17.66 -16.87 8.82
N GLY A 358 -18.15 -15.65 8.88
CA GLY A 358 -17.33 -14.47 9.15
C GLY A 358 -16.67 -14.52 10.53
N GLN A 359 -17.40 -14.96 11.57
CA GLN A 359 -16.86 -15.13 12.92
C GLN A 359 -15.69 -16.10 12.95
N LYS A 360 -15.85 -17.31 12.40
CA LYS A 360 -14.79 -18.34 12.39
C LYS A 360 -13.55 -17.86 11.66
N SER A 361 -13.73 -17.29 10.47
CA SER A 361 -12.62 -16.76 9.68
C SER A 361 -11.96 -15.58 10.36
N LEU A 362 -12.74 -14.63 10.91
CA LEU A 362 -12.21 -13.45 11.58
C LEU A 362 -11.43 -13.80 12.85
N MET A 363 -11.92 -14.79 13.63
CA MET A 363 -11.21 -15.30 14.81
C MET A 363 -9.88 -15.94 14.41
N ALA A 364 -9.86 -16.77 13.37
CA ALA A 364 -8.63 -17.42 12.88
C ALA A 364 -7.61 -16.37 12.35
N ASN A 365 -8.08 -15.37 11.58
CA ASN A 365 -7.26 -14.28 11.12
C ASN A 365 -6.75 -13.40 12.27
N GLY A 366 -7.53 -13.20 13.34
CA GLY A 366 -7.10 -12.52 14.54
C GLY A 366 -5.90 -13.19 15.20
N PHE A 367 -5.89 -14.50 15.33
CA PHE A 367 -4.75 -15.24 15.86
C PHE A 367 -3.54 -15.25 14.91
N SER A 368 -3.75 -15.43 13.61
CA SER A 368 -2.62 -15.36 12.66
C SER A 368 -2.01 -13.96 12.57
N PHE A 369 -2.77 -12.93 12.90
CA PHE A 369 -2.28 -11.55 12.93
C PHE A 369 -1.14 -11.34 13.94
N PHE A 370 -0.99 -12.21 14.96
CA PHE A 370 0.11 -12.13 15.93
C PHE A 370 1.49 -12.22 15.25
N VAL A 371 1.62 -13.05 14.23
CA VAL A 371 2.88 -13.21 13.49
C VAL A 371 3.05 -12.20 12.36
N PHE A 372 1.98 -11.46 12.02
CA PHE A 372 1.97 -10.50 10.92
C PHE A 372 3.01 -9.39 11.11
N GLY A 373 3.12 -8.83 12.31
CA GLY A 373 4.07 -7.77 12.61
C GLY A 373 5.52 -8.19 12.40
N PHE A 374 5.86 -9.40 12.85
CA PHE A 374 7.22 -9.94 12.73
C PHE A 374 7.66 -10.09 11.27
N TYR A 375 6.86 -10.80 10.45
CA TYR A 375 7.27 -11.06 9.07
C TYR A 375 7.26 -9.78 8.20
N THR A 376 6.33 -8.85 8.43
CA THR A 376 6.25 -7.61 7.65
C THR A 376 7.40 -6.66 7.95
N VAL A 377 7.91 -6.61 9.19
CA VAL A 377 9.12 -5.85 9.52
C VAL A 377 10.31 -6.38 8.73
N TYR A 378 10.52 -7.70 8.65
CA TYR A 378 11.62 -8.26 7.86
C TYR A 378 11.43 -8.07 6.36
N SER A 379 10.22 -8.24 5.83
CA SER A 379 9.93 -7.95 4.42
C SER A 379 10.29 -6.50 4.09
N SER A 380 9.87 -5.56 4.92
CA SER A 380 10.16 -4.13 4.79
C SER A 380 11.66 -3.83 4.94
N LEU A 381 12.34 -4.50 5.86
CA LEU A 381 13.79 -4.40 6.06
C LEU A 381 14.56 -4.82 4.82
N PHE A 382 14.26 -5.98 4.24
CA PHE A 382 14.94 -6.44 3.02
C PHE A 382 14.79 -5.45 1.87
N LEU A 383 13.60 -4.85 1.71
CA LEU A 383 13.39 -3.79 0.72
C LEU A 383 14.24 -2.55 1.03
N ALA A 384 14.30 -2.11 2.28
CA ALA A 384 15.11 -0.96 2.70
C ALA A 384 16.62 -1.18 2.47
N LEU A 385 17.10 -2.41 2.69
CA LEU A 385 18.50 -2.79 2.43
C LEU A 385 18.83 -2.96 0.93
N GLY A 386 17.84 -2.85 0.04
CA GLY A 386 18.02 -3.09 -1.40
C GLY A 386 18.06 -4.56 -1.80
N LYS A 387 17.70 -5.48 -0.88
CA LYS A 387 17.60 -6.91 -1.13
C LYS A 387 16.19 -7.26 -1.65
N GLY A 388 15.86 -6.74 -2.83
CA GLY A 388 14.51 -6.82 -3.40
C GLY A 388 13.95 -8.24 -3.47
N THR A 389 14.74 -9.20 -3.97
CA THR A 389 14.32 -10.60 -4.10
C THR A 389 13.90 -11.21 -2.75
N ALA A 390 14.69 -10.97 -1.68
CA ALA A 390 14.36 -11.47 -0.35
C ALA A 390 13.08 -10.82 0.20
N GLY A 391 12.94 -9.51 0.07
CA GLY A 391 11.72 -8.81 0.48
C GLY A 391 10.48 -9.24 -0.31
N PHE A 392 10.66 -9.50 -1.62
CA PHE A 392 9.59 -10.03 -2.48
C PHE A 392 9.16 -11.44 -2.06
N VAL A 393 10.10 -12.35 -1.85
CA VAL A 393 9.78 -13.73 -1.43
C VAL A 393 8.94 -13.71 -0.18
N LEU A 394 9.29 -12.93 0.84
CA LEU A 394 8.49 -12.81 2.07
C LEU A 394 7.10 -12.22 1.79
N GLY A 395 7.03 -11.13 1.03
CA GLY A 395 5.73 -10.55 0.67
C GLY A 395 4.87 -11.49 -0.17
N ALA A 396 5.48 -12.14 -1.17
CA ALA A 396 4.80 -13.07 -2.07
C ALA A 396 4.39 -14.38 -1.38
N CYS A 397 5.10 -14.83 -0.35
CA CYS A 397 4.68 -16.01 0.44
C CYS A 397 3.26 -15.82 0.97
N ARG A 398 2.96 -14.68 1.54
CA ARG A 398 1.65 -14.41 2.14
C ARG A 398 0.52 -14.32 1.12
N GLN A 399 0.74 -13.69 -0.03
CA GLN A 399 -0.32 -13.37 -1.00
C GLN A 399 -0.23 -14.18 -2.29
N GLY A 400 0.79 -14.98 -2.47
CA GLY A 400 1.02 -15.72 -3.71
C GLY A 400 1.54 -17.12 -3.47
N ILE A 401 2.85 -17.25 -3.23
CA ILE A 401 3.58 -18.51 -3.25
C ILE A 401 2.98 -19.56 -2.29
N CYS A 402 2.65 -19.16 -1.06
CA CYS A 402 2.02 -20.05 -0.10
C CYS A 402 0.49 -20.00 -0.19
N PHE A 403 -0.09 -18.79 -0.29
CA PHE A 403 -1.53 -18.60 -0.23
C PHE A 403 -2.28 -19.24 -1.41
N VAL A 404 -1.83 -19.03 -2.65
CA VAL A 404 -2.54 -19.53 -3.85
C VAL A 404 -2.68 -21.05 -3.86
N PRO A 405 -1.62 -21.83 -3.62
CA PRO A 405 -1.79 -23.29 -3.50
C PRO A 405 -2.75 -23.69 -2.38
N ILE A 406 -2.68 -23.00 -1.23
CA ILE A 406 -3.53 -23.32 -0.08
C ILE A 406 -5.01 -23.06 -0.41
N ILE A 407 -5.36 -21.90 -0.95
CA ILE A 407 -6.75 -21.54 -1.25
C ILE A 407 -7.35 -22.40 -2.37
N LEU A 408 -6.53 -22.94 -3.27
CA LEU A 408 -7.00 -23.83 -4.34
C LEU A 408 -7.10 -25.28 -3.90
N LEU A 409 -6.23 -25.75 -3.00
CA LEU A 409 -6.19 -27.17 -2.59
C LEU A 409 -6.99 -27.45 -1.33
N LEU A 410 -6.91 -26.55 -0.33
CA LEU A 410 -7.48 -26.80 0.98
C LEU A 410 -9.02 -26.97 0.98
N PRO A 411 -9.79 -26.21 0.17
CA PRO A 411 -11.23 -26.40 0.05
C PRO A 411 -11.63 -27.79 -0.45
N SER A 412 -10.79 -28.43 -1.27
CA SER A 412 -11.02 -29.79 -1.77
C SER A 412 -10.97 -30.85 -0.65
N PHE A 413 -10.26 -30.59 0.46
CA PHE A 413 -10.11 -31.49 1.59
C PHE A 413 -11.00 -31.09 2.78
N TRP A 414 -11.17 -29.80 3.05
CA TRP A 414 -11.85 -29.28 4.23
C TRP A 414 -13.12 -28.47 3.92
N GLY A 415 -13.55 -28.45 2.64
CA GLY A 415 -14.71 -27.68 2.21
C GLY A 415 -14.58 -26.21 2.58
N ILE A 416 -15.65 -25.61 3.07
CA ILE A 416 -15.69 -24.19 3.46
C ILE A 416 -14.59 -23.81 4.46
N ASN A 417 -14.24 -24.70 5.39
CA ASN A 417 -13.18 -24.43 6.36
C ASN A 417 -11.82 -24.21 5.67
N GLY A 418 -11.60 -24.85 4.52
CA GLY A 418 -10.40 -24.63 3.71
C GLY A 418 -10.26 -23.17 3.27
N ILE A 419 -11.37 -22.50 2.94
CA ILE A 419 -11.37 -21.06 2.59
C ILE A 419 -11.11 -20.21 3.83
N LEU A 420 -11.78 -20.53 4.96
CA LEU A 420 -11.72 -19.75 6.19
C LEU A 420 -10.31 -19.71 6.79
N TYR A 421 -9.56 -20.82 6.67
CA TYR A 421 -8.23 -20.97 7.26
C TYR A 421 -7.09 -20.78 6.27
N ALA A 422 -7.34 -20.55 4.99
CA ALA A 422 -6.30 -20.40 3.97
C ALA A 422 -5.32 -19.27 4.28
N GLN A 423 -5.82 -18.08 4.62
CA GLN A 423 -4.98 -16.94 4.97
C GLN A 423 -4.20 -17.14 6.28
N PRO A 424 -4.81 -17.58 7.39
CA PRO A 424 -4.10 -17.92 8.62
C PRO A 424 -2.95 -18.91 8.42
N ILE A 425 -3.14 -19.95 7.64
CA ILE A 425 -2.10 -20.95 7.36
C ILE A 425 -0.97 -20.34 6.55
N ALA A 426 -1.28 -19.55 5.51
CA ALA A 426 -0.28 -18.84 4.73
C ALA A 426 0.55 -17.86 5.57
N ASP A 427 -0.09 -17.16 6.52
CA ASP A 427 0.57 -16.24 7.45
C ASP A 427 1.59 -16.97 8.36
N VAL A 428 1.21 -18.13 8.91
CA VAL A 428 2.09 -18.95 9.75
C VAL A 428 3.29 -19.48 8.94
N ILE A 429 3.05 -20.01 7.74
CA ILE A 429 4.14 -20.47 6.85
C ILE A 429 5.07 -19.32 6.49
N SER A 430 4.52 -18.16 6.18
CA SER A 430 5.31 -16.94 5.88
C SER A 430 6.18 -16.52 7.08
N ALA A 431 5.66 -16.63 8.30
CA ALA A 431 6.42 -16.36 9.51
C ALA A 431 7.58 -17.36 9.70
N ILE A 432 7.37 -18.64 9.44
CA ILE A 432 8.41 -19.68 9.52
C ILE A 432 9.52 -19.38 8.49
N VAL A 433 9.17 -19.11 7.24
CA VAL A 433 10.14 -18.71 6.19
C VAL A 433 10.93 -17.47 6.63
N THR A 434 10.24 -16.50 7.25
CA THR A 434 10.87 -15.28 7.77
C THR A 434 11.93 -15.57 8.82
N VAL A 435 11.71 -16.53 9.73
CA VAL A 435 12.69 -16.91 10.75
C VAL A 435 14.00 -17.37 10.09
N PHE A 436 13.92 -18.26 9.09
CA PHE A 436 15.12 -18.73 8.38
C PHE A 436 15.87 -17.59 7.67
N MET A 437 15.13 -16.72 6.97
CA MET A 437 15.72 -15.59 6.26
C MET A 437 16.30 -14.53 7.22
N ALA A 438 15.67 -14.32 8.37
CA ALA A 438 16.15 -13.43 9.41
C ALA A 438 17.46 -13.91 10.02
N LEU A 439 17.58 -15.22 10.32
CA LEU A 439 18.81 -15.82 10.83
C LEU A 439 19.97 -15.66 9.84
N HIS A 440 19.70 -15.86 8.55
CA HIS A 440 20.69 -15.64 7.49
C HIS A 440 21.15 -14.18 7.43
N LEU A 441 20.19 -13.24 7.45
CA LEU A 441 20.52 -11.80 7.44
C LEU A 441 21.34 -11.37 8.65
N HIS A 442 21.01 -11.86 9.86
CA HIS A 442 21.76 -11.53 11.06
C HIS A 442 23.20 -12.01 11.01
N LYS A 443 23.46 -13.21 10.45
CA LYS A 443 24.83 -13.70 10.22
C LYS A 443 25.59 -12.78 9.26
N GLU A 444 24.96 -12.40 8.15
CA GLU A 444 25.56 -11.49 7.17
C GLU A 444 25.88 -10.11 7.75
N LEU A 445 24.99 -9.53 8.54
CA LEU A 445 25.22 -8.23 9.21
C LEU A 445 26.29 -8.33 10.31
N ALA A 446 26.52 -9.50 10.90
CA ALA A 446 27.60 -9.71 11.86
C ALA A 446 28.95 -9.71 11.14
N THR A 447 29.10 -10.45 10.04
CA THR A 447 30.33 -10.51 9.25
C THR A 447 30.69 -9.17 8.60
N THR A 448 29.69 -8.38 8.18
CA THR A 448 29.93 -7.05 7.58
C THR A 448 30.44 -6.01 8.61
N LYS A 449 30.26 -6.25 9.92
CA LYS A 449 30.78 -5.37 10.98
C LYS A 449 32.28 -5.57 11.25
N GLU A 450 32.80 -6.73 10.89
CA GLU A 450 34.22 -7.11 11.13
C GLU A 450 35.16 -6.63 9.99
N HIS A 451 34.61 -6.17 8.89
CA HIS A 451 35.30 -5.55 7.76
C HIS A 451 34.90 -4.05 7.60
#